data_e8e9f1fea704b98a9bd08e06041836a3
#
_entry.id   e8e9f1fea704b98a9bd08e06041836a3
#
_cell.length_a   1.000
_cell.length_b   1.000
_cell.length_c   1.000
_cell.angle_alpha   90.00
_cell.angle_beta   90.00
_cell.angle_gamma   90.00
#
_symmetry.space_group_name_H-M   'P 1'
#
loop_
_entity.id
_entity.type
_entity.pdbx_description
1 polymer ?
#
loop_
_entity_poly.entity_id
_entity_poly.type
_entity_poly.pdbx_seq_one_letter_code
_entity_poly.pdbx_strand_id
1 'polypeptide(L)'
;MLKSVLPLSFIVGSRFFGIFIVLPVLSLYALNLKGANEFLIGLLIGAYAIMQMIFQVPFGTLSDKIGRKKTLTIGLVIFIIGSFICAGASDIYTMIGGRLVQGIGAIGAVATAMISDYTKEEIRSRAMAVMGAFIGLGFALSMVLSPILSQKYGLDILFYISAGLSIFCIILLYLIVPKEPKVVHHDEKVPFSKLIFEKDLLIMNITSMFQKMFTSIAFLAIPIVLVKELGYAQADLWKVYAISTSFGFVAMGFGGFLGDGKGFSKAILLVGVALFILSYSVFAVSSTATFFIVGVVIFFIGFNLHEPIMQSCATKFAKSNQKGAALGVFNSFGYFGSFFGGVIGGHILHAHSFGILAVFCIVVCIFWFGLLCYLKDPRVFKNLYFSLDKRLNLGVLNSTKGIIEHYKTNKNQVIKFDTTLIDELEIERICKS
;
A
#
# COMPACT_ATOMS: atom_id res chain seq x y z
N MET A 1 -4.71 14.20 20.78
CA MET A 1 -4.64 13.11 19.80
C MET A 1 -5.89 13.05 18.91
N LEU A 2 -7.08 12.79 19.44
CA LEU A 2 -8.32 12.61 18.64
C LEU A 2 -8.65 13.82 17.75
N LYS A 3 -8.53 15.05 18.26
CA LYS A 3 -8.85 16.28 17.52
C LYS A 3 -8.01 16.55 16.27
N SER A 4 -6.82 15.97 16.16
CA SER A 4 -5.94 16.14 14.99
C SER A 4 -5.86 14.88 14.13
N VAL A 5 -5.75 13.72 14.75
CA VAL A 5 -5.55 12.44 14.06
C VAL A 5 -6.80 11.99 13.30
N LEU A 6 -8.00 12.10 13.90
CA LEU A 6 -9.25 11.68 13.25
C LEU A 6 -9.55 12.47 11.97
N PRO A 7 -9.54 13.83 11.96
CA PRO A 7 -9.77 14.57 10.73
C PRO A 7 -8.75 14.29 9.64
N LEU A 8 -7.46 14.17 10.00
CA LEU A 8 -6.42 13.84 9.04
C LEU A 8 -6.58 12.43 8.49
N SER A 9 -6.90 11.45 9.34
CA SER A 9 -7.17 10.07 8.90
C SER A 9 -8.37 10.00 7.98
N PHE A 10 -9.41 10.78 8.25
CA PHE A 10 -10.59 10.89 7.38
C PHE A 10 -10.20 11.50 6.01
N ILE A 11 -9.43 12.60 5.99
CA ILE A 11 -8.95 13.23 4.74
C ILE A 11 -8.15 12.23 3.90
N VAL A 12 -7.23 11.49 4.54
CA VAL A 12 -6.43 10.46 3.86
C VAL A 12 -7.29 9.32 3.36
N GLY A 13 -8.17 8.78 4.21
CA GLY A 13 -9.10 7.71 3.84
C GLY A 13 -10.02 8.10 2.69
N SER A 14 -10.56 9.32 2.71
CA SER A 14 -11.40 9.88 1.64
C SER A 14 -10.63 10.02 0.32
N ARG A 15 -9.37 10.45 0.40
CA ARG A 15 -8.49 10.54 -0.77
C ARG A 15 -8.22 9.15 -1.39
N PHE A 16 -7.95 8.15 -0.54
CA PHE A 16 -7.77 6.76 -1.00
C PHE A 16 -9.08 6.17 -1.52
N PHE A 17 -10.22 6.45 -0.88
CA PHE A 17 -11.53 6.08 -1.42
C PHE A 17 -11.72 6.62 -2.84
N GLY A 18 -11.39 7.91 -3.09
CA GLY A 18 -11.48 8.50 -4.44
C GLY A 18 -10.57 7.85 -5.49
N ILE A 19 -9.46 7.22 -5.07
CA ILE A 19 -8.61 6.43 -5.95
C ILE A 19 -9.23 5.05 -6.21
N PHE A 20 -9.66 4.39 -5.14
CA PHE A 20 -10.13 3.01 -5.18
C PHE A 20 -11.51 2.88 -5.83
N ILE A 21 -12.38 3.91 -5.75
CA ILE A 21 -13.76 3.82 -6.25
C ILE A 21 -13.84 3.60 -7.76
N VAL A 22 -12.82 3.99 -8.51
CA VAL A 22 -12.82 3.76 -9.98
C VAL A 22 -12.23 2.40 -10.37
N LEU A 23 -11.35 1.81 -9.55
CA LEU A 23 -10.58 0.60 -9.92
C LEU A 23 -11.45 -0.62 -10.27
N PRO A 24 -12.51 -0.97 -9.51
CA PRO A 24 -13.29 -2.19 -9.76
C PRO A 24 -13.99 -2.26 -11.11
N VAL A 25 -14.20 -1.12 -11.75
CA VAL A 25 -14.97 -1.03 -12.99
C VAL A 25 -14.22 -0.31 -14.11
N LEU A 26 -13.09 0.32 -13.81
CA LEU A 26 -12.36 1.19 -14.74
C LEU A 26 -12.02 0.47 -16.04
N SER A 27 -11.49 -0.76 -15.98
CA SER A 27 -11.11 -1.52 -17.17
C SER A 27 -12.30 -1.85 -18.07
N LEU A 28 -13.43 -2.23 -17.47
CA LEU A 28 -14.64 -2.60 -18.21
C LEU A 28 -15.25 -1.39 -18.95
N TYR A 29 -15.34 -0.24 -18.27
CA TYR A 29 -15.90 0.97 -18.88
C TYR A 29 -14.93 1.62 -19.88
N ALA A 30 -13.63 1.56 -19.60
CA ALA A 30 -12.61 2.13 -20.48
C ALA A 30 -12.53 1.43 -21.84
N LEU A 31 -12.96 0.16 -21.96
CA LEU A 31 -13.10 -0.52 -23.25
C LEU A 31 -14.04 0.18 -24.23
N ASN A 32 -14.99 0.98 -23.74
CA ASN A 32 -15.94 1.71 -24.57
C ASN A 32 -15.43 3.10 -25.01
N LEU A 33 -14.26 3.54 -24.53
CA LEU A 33 -13.68 4.81 -24.93
C LEU A 33 -13.09 4.73 -26.34
N LYS A 34 -13.15 5.83 -27.07
CA LYS A 34 -12.56 5.93 -28.41
C LYS A 34 -11.06 5.63 -28.37
N GLY A 35 -10.62 4.72 -29.22
CA GLY A 35 -9.21 4.32 -29.32
C GLY A 35 -8.72 3.37 -28.20
N ALA A 36 -9.63 2.83 -27.39
CA ALA A 36 -9.25 1.90 -26.30
C ALA A 36 -8.87 0.52 -26.85
N ASN A 37 -7.90 -0.07 -26.20
CA ASN A 37 -7.55 -1.49 -26.25
C ASN A 37 -7.01 -1.94 -24.90
N GLU A 38 -6.83 -3.23 -24.70
CA GLU A 38 -6.44 -3.80 -23.41
C GLU A 38 -5.06 -3.28 -22.93
N PHE A 39 -4.13 -3.03 -23.85
CA PHE A 39 -2.83 -2.45 -23.52
C PHE A 39 -2.96 -1.03 -22.97
N LEU A 40 -3.73 -0.16 -23.64
CA LEU A 40 -3.96 1.21 -23.20
C LEU A 40 -4.75 1.27 -21.88
N ILE A 41 -5.65 0.31 -21.65
CA ILE A 41 -6.36 0.17 -20.37
C ILE A 41 -5.41 -0.25 -19.27
N GLY A 42 -4.49 -1.16 -19.55
CA GLY A 42 -3.43 -1.51 -18.61
C GLY A 42 -2.56 -0.30 -18.26
N LEU A 43 -2.17 0.49 -19.28
CA LEU A 43 -1.46 1.75 -19.08
C LEU A 43 -2.27 2.76 -18.27
N LEU A 44 -3.58 2.86 -18.51
CA LEU A 44 -4.52 3.73 -17.75
C LEU A 44 -4.51 3.41 -16.25
N ILE A 45 -4.53 2.11 -15.89
CA ILE A 45 -4.46 1.66 -14.50
C ILE A 45 -3.10 2.01 -13.88
N GLY A 46 -2.02 1.79 -14.62
CA GLY A 46 -0.65 2.05 -14.17
C GLY A 46 -0.27 3.53 -14.13
N ALA A 47 -0.87 4.37 -14.99
CA ALA A 47 -0.51 5.78 -15.16
C ALA A 47 -0.56 6.59 -13.85
N TYR A 48 -1.56 6.35 -13.03
CA TYR A 48 -1.65 6.96 -11.71
C TYR A 48 -0.46 6.59 -10.82
N ALA A 49 -0.09 5.31 -10.81
CA ALA A 49 0.92 4.78 -9.89
C ALA A 49 2.33 5.29 -10.24
N ILE A 50 2.70 5.37 -11.50
CA ILE A 50 4.03 5.88 -11.90
C ILE A 50 4.22 7.34 -11.46
N MET A 51 3.19 8.18 -11.55
CA MET A 51 3.25 9.55 -11.08
C MET A 51 3.32 9.62 -9.56
N GLN A 52 2.61 8.74 -8.82
CA GLN A 52 2.76 8.63 -7.37
C GLN A 52 4.21 8.30 -6.98
N MET A 53 4.85 7.36 -7.68
CA MET A 53 6.25 7.00 -7.43
C MET A 53 7.18 8.21 -7.63
N ILE A 54 7.04 8.93 -8.75
CA ILE A 54 7.90 10.05 -9.11
C ILE A 54 7.72 11.23 -8.14
N PHE A 55 6.48 11.56 -7.80
CA PHE A 55 6.15 12.78 -7.06
C PHE A 55 6.09 12.60 -5.54
N GLN A 56 6.16 11.39 -5.00
CA GLN A 56 6.08 11.16 -3.56
C GLN A 56 7.22 11.85 -2.79
N VAL A 57 8.47 11.73 -3.26
CA VAL A 57 9.63 12.38 -2.64
C VAL A 57 9.59 13.89 -2.85
N PRO A 58 9.36 14.42 -4.07
CA PRO A 58 9.18 15.88 -4.27
C PRO A 58 8.10 16.50 -3.38
N PHE A 59 6.94 15.85 -3.22
CA PHE A 59 5.88 16.36 -2.33
C PHE A 59 6.29 16.29 -0.85
N GLY A 60 7.00 15.26 -0.43
CA GLY A 60 7.59 15.18 0.91
C GLY A 60 8.50 16.39 1.19
N THR A 61 9.49 16.61 0.32
CA THR A 61 10.44 17.73 0.47
C THR A 61 9.78 19.11 0.33
N LEU A 62 8.79 19.22 -0.54
CA LEU A 62 8.01 20.47 -0.67
C LEU A 62 7.26 20.77 0.65
N SER A 63 6.71 19.75 1.29
CA SER A 63 5.96 19.90 2.54
C SER A 63 6.84 20.37 3.71
N ASP A 64 8.13 20.02 3.70
CA ASP A 64 9.10 20.54 4.68
C ASP A 64 9.42 22.03 4.47
N LYS A 65 9.35 22.50 3.21
CA LYS A 65 9.67 23.89 2.85
C LYS A 65 8.51 24.87 3.01
N ILE A 66 7.32 24.52 2.49
CA ILE A 66 6.16 25.44 2.44
C ILE A 66 5.08 25.10 3.48
N GLY A 67 5.24 24.00 4.21
CA GLY A 67 4.31 23.51 5.23
C GLY A 67 3.40 22.37 4.74
N ARG A 68 2.96 21.53 5.69
CA ARG A 68 2.17 20.32 5.43
C ARG A 68 0.80 20.63 4.80
N LYS A 69 0.05 21.59 5.41
CA LYS A 69 -1.29 21.93 4.93
C LYS A 69 -1.29 22.47 3.51
N LYS A 70 -0.36 23.38 3.18
CA LYS A 70 -0.27 23.96 1.85
C LYS A 70 0.04 22.89 0.81
N THR A 71 0.97 21.99 1.13
CA THR A 71 1.34 20.89 0.21
C THR A 71 0.21 19.87 0.04
N LEU A 72 -0.52 19.53 1.11
CA LEU A 72 -1.73 18.71 1.02
C LEU A 72 -2.78 19.36 0.11
N THR A 73 -3.00 20.66 0.26
CA THR A 73 -3.94 21.42 -0.58
C THR A 73 -3.55 21.37 -2.04
N ILE A 74 -2.27 21.63 -2.36
CA ILE A 74 -1.75 21.56 -3.74
C ILE A 74 -1.99 20.17 -4.32
N GLY A 75 -1.67 19.11 -3.59
CA GLY A 75 -1.87 17.73 -4.04
C GLY A 75 -3.34 17.37 -4.26
N LEU A 76 -4.24 17.82 -3.36
CA LEU A 76 -5.68 17.62 -3.52
C LEU A 76 -6.24 18.41 -4.71
N VAL A 77 -5.79 19.66 -4.95
CA VAL A 77 -6.19 20.46 -6.12
C VAL A 77 -5.77 19.78 -7.43
N ILE A 78 -4.53 19.30 -7.50
CA ILE A 78 -4.05 18.56 -8.67
C ILE A 78 -4.90 17.31 -8.91
N PHE A 79 -5.24 16.58 -7.84
CA PHE A 79 -6.12 15.41 -7.95
C PHE A 79 -7.53 15.76 -8.43
N ILE A 80 -8.10 16.87 -7.97
CA ILE A 80 -9.40 17.39 -8.42
C ILE A 80 -9.35 17.70 -9.91
N ILE A 81 -8.31 18.41 -10.37
CA ILE A 81 -8.14 18.72 -11.81
C ILE A 81 -8.07 17.43 -12.63
N GLY A 82 -7.23 16.48 -12.24
CA GLY A 82 -7.14 15.18 -12.91
C GLY A 82 -8.46 14.41 -12.89
N SER A 83 -9.24 14.50 -11.81
CA SER A 83 -10.57 13.88 -11.72
C SER A 83 -11.56 14.49 -12.70
N PHE A 84 -11.58 15.81 -12.85
CA PHE A 84 -12.44 16.47 -13.86
C PHE A 84 -12.02 16.14 -15.29
N ILE A 85 -10.71 16.03 -15.57
CA ILE A 85 -10.23 15.59 -16.89
C ILE A 85 -10.71 14.17 -17.17
N CYS A 86 -10.60 13.25 -16.20
CA CYS A 86 -11.10 11.88 -16.35
C CYS A 86 -12.62 11.83 -16.53
N ALA A 87 -13.38 12.64 -15.78
CA ALA A 87 -14.85 12.69 -15.89
C ALA A 87 -15.32 13.17 -17.26
N GLY A 88 -14.58 14.09 -17.89
CA GLY A 88 -14.91 14.61 -19.24
C GLY A 88 -14.27 13.83 -20.38
N ALA A 89 -13.53 12.75 -20.11
CA ALA A 89 -12.80 12.04 -21.14
C ALA A 89 -13.72 11.21 -22.07
N SER A 90 -13.65 11.48 -23.37
CA SER A 90 -14.35 10.72 -24.42
C SER A 90 -13.45 9.71 -25.14
N ASP A 91 -12.15 9.78 -24.93
CA ASP A 91 -11.14 8.91 -25.51
C ASP A 91 -10.15 8.43 -24.45
N ILE A 92 -9.45 7.34 -24.77
CA ILE A 92 -8.52 6.68 -23.83
C ILE A 92 -7.30 7.55 -23.50
N TYR A 93 -6.80 8.37 -24.41
CA TYR A 93 -5.62 9.19 -24.20
C TYR A 93 -5.90 10.33 -23.22
N THR A 94 -7.04 11.00 -23.37
CA THR A 94 -7.51 12.01 -22.41
C THR A 94 -7.69 11.40 -21.02
N MET A 95 -8.26 10.18 -20.93
CA MET A 95 -8.42 9.47 -19.67
C MET A 95 -7.05 9.15 -19.03
N ILE A 96 -6.07 8.66 -19.81
CA ILE A 96 -4.71 8.40 -19.34
C ILE A 96 -4.07 9.71 -18.85
N GLY A 97 -4.20 10.81 -19.60
CA GLY A 97 -3.72 12.14 -19.20
C GLY A 97 -4.30 12.57 -17.85
N GLY A 98 -5.61 12.41 -17.65
CA GLY A 98 -6.28 12.70 -16.39
C GLY A 98 -5.74 11.85 -15.23
N ARG A 99 -5.47 10.56 -15.46
CA ARG A 99 -4.88 9.65 -14.46
C ARG A 99 -3.42 10.03 -14.12
N LEU A 100 -2.64 10.46 -15.11
CA LEU A 100 -1.29 11.00 -14.85
C LEU A 100 -1.38 12.24 -13.96
N VAL A 101 -2.26 13.19 -14.28
CA VAL A 101 -2.46 14.40 -13.45
C VAL A 101 -2.91 14.02 -12.04
N GLN A 102 -3.89 13.13 -11.88
CA GLN A 102 -4.30 12.64 -10.56
C GLN A 102 -3.12 12.08 -9.75
N GLY A 103 -2.21 11.34 -10.41
CA GLY A 103 -1.05 10.72 -9.79
C GLY A 103 -0.02 11.73 -9.27
N ILE A 104 0.14 12.89 -9.93
CA ILE A 104 1.06 13.96 -9.48
C ILE A 104 0.72 14.42 -8.06
N GLY A 105 -0.56 14.42 -7.66
CA GLY A 105 -1.00 14.79 -6.33
C GLY A 105 -0.60 13.76 -5.24
N ALA A 106 0.68 13.53 -5.04
CA ALA A 106 1.24 12.49 -4.15
C ALA A 106 1.26 12.92 -2.68
N ILE A 107 0.10 12.99 -2.05
CA ILE A 107 -0.04 13.47 -0.65
C ILE A 107 0.22 12.41 0.44
N GLY A 108 0.42 11.16 0.09
CA GLY A 108 0.54 10.06 1.06
C GLY A 108 1.65 10.26 2.08
N ALA A 109 2.86 10.59 1.61
CA ALA A 109 4.01 10.88 2.49
C ALA A 109 3.77 12.13 3.35
N VAL A 110 3.18 13.18 2.77
CA VAL A 110 2.88 14.45 3.47
C VAL A 110 1.89 14.22 4.61
N ALA A 111 0.84 13.45 4.36
CA ALA A 111 -0.18 13.13 5.35
C ALA A 111 0.37 12.29 6.50
N THR A 112 1.21 11.29 6.18
CA THR A 112 1.91 10.46 7.18
C THR A 112 2.85 11.31 8.04
N ALA A 113 3.63 12.20 7.43
CA ALA A 113 4.49 13.14 8.14
C ALA A 113 3.67 14.08 9.04
N MET A 114 2.58 14.62 8.53
CA MET A 114 1.70 15.50 9.29
C MET A 114 1.10 14.82 10.53
N ILE A 115 0.63 13.57 10.40
CA ILE A 115 0.16 12.78 11.56
C ILE A 115 1.29 12.58 12.57
N SER A 116 2.52 12.32 12.11
CA SER A 116 3.69 12.19 12.97
C SER A 116 4.00 13.48 13.73
N ASP A 117 3.87 14.63 13.07
CA ASP A 117 4.12 15.95 13.66
C ASP A 117 3.11 16.31 14.78
N TYR A 118 1.87 15.80 14.70
CA TYR A 118 0.82 16.00 15.73
C TYR A 118 0.83 14.94 16.84
N THR A 119 1.66 13.90 16.72
CA THR A 119 1.63 12.77 17.64
C THR A 119 2.97 12.56 18.34
N LYS A 120 2.93 12.34 19.66
CA LYS A 120 4.09 11.89 20.41
C LYS A 120 4.52 10.49 19.93
N GLU A 121 5.80 10.19 20.04
CA GLU A 121 6.37 8.92 19.57
C GLU A 121 5.67 7.69 20.15
N GLU A 122 5.30 7.72 21.43
CA GLU A 122 4.65 6.61 22.14
C GLU A 122 3.27 6.23 21.60
N ILE A 123 2.58 7.19 20.97
CA ILE A 123 1.22 7.00 20.44
C ILE A 123 1.16 7.04 18.92
N ARG A 124 2.29 7.31 18.24
CA ARG A 124 2.38 7.43 16.78
C ARG A 124 1.90 6.17 16.06
N SER A 125 2.28 4.99 16.55
CA SER A 125 1.83 3.72 15.99
C SER A 125 0.31 3.57 16.01
N ARG A 126 -0.34 3.99 17.12
CA ARG A 126 -1.82 3.98 17.23
C ARG A 126 -2.46 4.99 16.27
N ALA A 127 -1.85 6.16 16.08
CA ALA A 127 -2.33 7.16 15.13
C ALA A 127 -2.26 6.65 13.68
N MET A 128 -1.15 5.98 13.31
CA MET A 128 -1.01 5.36 12.00
C MET A 128 -1.99 4.21 11.79
N ALA A 129 -2.29 3.42 12.83
CA ALA A 129 -3.32 2.38 12.76
C ALA A 129 -4.72 2.96 12.50
N VAL A 130 -5.07 4.10 13.13
CA VAL A 130 -6.32 4.80 12.83
C VAL A 130 -6.37 5.25 11.37
N MET A 131 -5.29 5.84 10.86
CA MET A 131 -5.20 6.22 9.43
C MET A 131 -5.38 5.00 8.53
N GLY A 132 -4.70 3.89 8.82
CA GLY A 132 -4.85 2.63 8.09
C GLY A 132 -6.28 2.09 8.09
N ALA A 133 -7.00 2.20 9.22
CA ALA A 133 -8.40 1.80 9.32
C ALA A 133 -9.31 2.65 8.41
N PHE A 134 -9.10 3.96 8.33
CA PHE A 134 -9.83 4.82 7.39
C PHE A 134 -9.53 4.49 5.93
N ILE A 135 -8.28 4.18 5.60
CA ILE A 135 -7.90 3.73 4.24
C ILE A 135 -8.57 2.39 3.90
N GLY A 136 -8.53 1.42 4.83
CA GLY A 136 -9.17 0.12 4.65
C GLY A 136 -10.68 0.22 4.49
N LEU A 137 -11.34 1.05 5.31
CA LEU A 137 -12.78 1.31 5.19
C LEU A 137 -13.10 1.96 3.83
N GLY A 138 -12.28 2.93 3.40
CA GLY A 138 -12.41 3.55 2.07
C GLY A 138 -12.28 2.52 0.94
N PHE A 139 -11.33 1.60 1.05
CA PHE A 139 -11.20 0.49 0.10
C PHE A 139 -12.44 -0.41 0.07
N ALA A 140 -12.93 -0.85 1.23
CA ALA A 140 -14.12 -1.70 1.32
C ALA A 140 -15.37 -1.06 0.71
N LEU A 141 -15.63 0.20 1.08
CA LEU A 141 -16.77 0.95 0.55
C LEU A 141 -16.66 1.15 -0.97
N SER A 142 -15.45 1.42 -1.47
CA SER A 142 -15.24 1.61 -2.89
C SER A 142 -15.49 0.34 -3.71
N MET A 143 -15.14 -0.84 -3.19
CA MET A 143 -15.40 -2.12 -3.87
C MET A 143 -16.89 -2.38 -4.10
N VAL A 144 -17.73 -1.99 -3.16
CA VAL A 144 -19.19 -2.18 -3.24
C VAL A 144 -19.86 -1.04 -4.01
N LEU A 145 -19.52 0.21 -3.70
CA LEU A 145 -20.19 1.37 -4.28
C LEU A 145 -19.83 1.60 -5.75
N SER A 146 -18.62 1.24 -6.15
CA SER A 146 -18.12 1.45 -7.50
C SER A 146 -19.02 0.83 -8.59
N PRO A 147 -19.31 -0.49 -8.58
CA PRO A 147 -20.16 -1.09 -9.59
C PRO A 147 -21.61 -0.59 -9.53
N ILE A 148 -22.15 -0.34 -8.32
CA ILE A 148 -23.51 0.15 -8.12
C ILE A 148 -23.70 1.54 -8.73
N LEU A 149 -22.79 2.46 -8.42
CA LEU A 149 -22.88 3.85 -8.88
C LEU A 149 -22.59 3.97 -10.37
N SER A 150 -21.57 3.27 -10.86
CA SER A 150 -21.19 3.31 -12.26
C SER A 150 -22.27 2.70 -13.18
N GLN A 151 -22.95 1.66 -12.72
CA GLN A 151 -24.06 1.08 -13.48
C GLN A 151 -25.22 2.05 -13.66
N LYS A 152 -25.52 2.84 -12.63
CA LYS A 152 -26.68 3.75 -12.65
C LYS A 152 -26.37 5.09 -13.33
N TYR A 153 -25.16 5.59 -13.17
CA TYR A 153 -24.80 6.97 -13.53
C TYR A 153 -23.60 7.06 -14.50
N GLY A 154 -22.98 5.95 -14.89
CA GLY A 154 -21.78 5.93 -15.71
C GLY A 154 -20.47 6.00 -14.89
N LEU A 155 -19.32 5.89 -15.59
CA LEU A 155 -17.99 5.93 -14.95
C LEU A 155 -17.65 7.34 -14.46
N ASP A 156 -18.07 8.37 -15.15
CA ASP A 156 -17.80 9.78 -14.89
C ASP A 156 -18.24 10.21 -13.48
N ILE A 157 -19.36 9.69 -12.97
CA ILE A 157 -19.86 10.00 -11.62
C ILE A 157 -18.82 9.64 -10.54
N LEU A 158 -18.04 8.57 -10.74
CA LEU A 158 -17.04 8.14 -9.77
C LEU A 158 -15.90 9.17 -9.66
N PHE A 159 -15.54 9.79 -10.78
CA PHE A 159 -14.56 10.87 -10.81
C PHE A 159 -15.10 12.17 -10.22
N TYR A 160 -16.38 12.50 -10.46
CA TYR A 160 -17.04 13.64 -9.83
C TYR A 160 -17.14 13.47 -8.31
N ILE A 161 -17.49 12.27 -7.82
CA ILE A 161 -17.50 11.96 -6.38
C ILE A 161 -16.10 12.13 -5.80
N SER A 162 -15.06 11.63 -6.48
CA SER A 162 -13.65 11.75 -6.06
C SER A 162 -13.21 13.21 -5.97
N ALA A 163 -13.61 14.04 -6.96
CA ALA A 163 -13.34 15.48 -6.96
C ALA A 163 -14.07 16.19 -5.82
N GLY A 164 -15.40 15.97 -5.69
CA GLY A 164 -16.23 16.57 -4.65
C GLY A 164 -15.75 16.24 -3.24
N LEU A 165 -15.40 14.97 -3.01
CA LEU A 165 -14.85 14.52 -1.72
C LEU A 165 -13.49 15.17 -1.44
N SER A 166 -12.65 15.38 -2.46
CA SER A 166 -11.37 16.07 -2.30
C SER A 166 -11.55 17.57 -2.00
N ILE A 167 -12.54 18.23 -2.59
CA ILE A 167 -12.92 19.61 -2.24
C ILE A 167 -13.37 19.67 -0.78
N PHE A 168 -14.23 18.75 -0.35
CA PHE A 168 -14.68 18.66 1.03
C PHE A 168 -13.49 18.43 1.98
N CYS A 169 -12.52 17.59 1.61
CA CYS A 169 -11.30 17.38 2.40
C CYS A 169 -10.45 18.66 2.54
N ILE A 170 -10.36 19.52 1.51
CA ILE A 170 -9.68 20.82 1.61
C ILE A 170 -10.40 21.72 2.63
N ILE A 171 -11.72 21.77 2.58
CA ILE A 171 -12.52 22.55 3.54
C ILE A 171 -12.25 22.05 4.98
N LEU A 172 -12.34 20.73 5.21
CA LEU A 172 -12.06 20.13 6.52
C LEU A 172 -10.64 20.40 7.00
N LEU A 173 -9.64 20.38 6.10
CA LEU A 173 -8.24 20.63 6.42
C LEU A 173 -8.04 22.00 7.07
N TYR A 174 -8.74 23.01 6.60
CA TYR A 174 -8.63 24.37 7.13
C TYR A 174 -9.56 24.67 8.28
N LEU A 175 -10.75 24.07 8.34
CA LEU A 175 -11.73 24.30 9.39
C LEU A 175 -11.45 23.51 10.68
N ILE A 176 -11.04 22.25 10.57
CA ILE A 176 -10.99 21.33 11.71
C ILE A 176 -9.56 21.01 12.12
N VAL A 177 -8.63 20.83 11.15
CA VAL A 177 -7.26 20.44 11.50
C VAL A 177 -6.52 21.63 12.14
N PRO A 178 -5.91 21.46 13.33
CA PRO A 178 -5.21 22.55 14.02
C PRO A 178 -4.04 23.15 13.19
N LYS A 179 -3.51 24.28 13.65
CA LYS A 179 -2.28 24.87 13.05
C LYS A 179 -1.11 23.88 13.18
N GLU A 180 -0.25 23.88 12.18
CA GLU A 180 0.92 22.99 12.14
C GLU A 180 1.89 23.32 13.29
N PRO A 181 2.34 22.30 14.04
CA PRO A 181 3.43 22.49 14.99
C PRO A 181 4.72 22.81 14.20
N LYS A 182 5.52 23.76 14.69
CA LYS A 182 6.86 23.99 14.15
C LYS A 182 7.78 22.86 14.65
N VAL A 183 8.01 21.86 13.83
CA VAL A 183 8.93 20.75 14.14
C VAL A 183 10.20 20.97 13.36
N VAL A 184 11.33 21.08 14.06
CA VAL A 184 12.66 21.10 13.45
C VAL A 184 13.13 19.66 13.36
N HIS A 185 13.15 19.10 12.15
CA HIS A 185 13.68 17.77 11.92
C HIS A 185 15.22 17.86 11.81
N HIS A 186 15.92 17.22 12.74
CA HIS A 186 17.33 16.92 12.62
C HIS A 186 17.47 15.49 12.08
N ASP A 187 17.19 15.31 10.79
CA ASP A 187 17.36 14.01 10.16
C ASP A 187 18.80 13.86 9.66
N GLU A 188 19.53 12.89 10.22
CA GLU A 188 20.72 12.36 9.58
C GLU A 188 20.33 11.77 8.22
N LYS A 189 20.84 12.34 7.15
CA LYS A 189 20.59 11.86 5.79
C LYS A 189 21.17 10.47 5.62
N VAL A 190 20.33 9.46 5.63
CA VAL A 190 20.73 8.09 5.33
C VAL A 190 20.86 7.91 3.83
N PRO A 191 21.94 7.31 3.31
CA PRO A 191 22.06 7.03 1.89
C PRO A 191 20.97 6.05 1.45
N PHE A 192 20.15 6.47 0.50
CA PHE A 192 19.05 5.68 -0.08
C PHE A 192 19.49 4.30 -0.56
N SER A 193 20.74 4.18 -1.05
CA SER A 193 21.30 2.91 -1.53
C SER A 193 21.26 1.81 -0.48
N LYS A 194 21.54 2.12 0.81
CA LYS A 194 21.47 1.11 1.88
C LYS A 194 20.05 0.59 2.10
N LEU A 195 19.04 1.46 2.01
CA LEU A 195 17.63 1.07 2.18
C LEU A 195 17.09 0.26 1.00
N ILE A 196 17.67 0.43 -0.18
CA ILE A 196 17.28 -0.32 -1.38
C ILE A 196 17.94 -1.71 -1.38
N PHE A 197 19.24 -1.79 -1.09
CA PHE A 197 20.05 -3.00 -1.35
C PHE A 197 20.33 -3.87 -0.11
N GLU A 198 19.89 -3.46 1.09
CA GLU A 198 19.94 -4.35 2.25
C GLU A 198 19.04 -5.57 2.00
N LYS A 199 19.57 -6.78 2.14
CA LYS A 199 18.95 -8.03 1.70
C LYS A 199 17.47 -8.17 2.10
N ASP A 200 17.17 -8.06 3.39
CA ASP A 200 15.80 -8.30 3.88
C ASP A 200 14.86 -7.14 3.50
N LEU A 201 15.35 -5.90 3.47
CA LEU A 201 14.60 -4.76 2.95
C LEU A 201 14.35 -4.88 1.44
N LEU A 202 15.35 -5.33 0.65
CA LEU A 202 15.18 -5.56 -0.78
C LEU A 202 14.11 -6.63 -1.05
N ILE A 203 14.13 -7.74 -0.30
CA ILE A 203 13.10 -8.79 -0.42
C ILE A 203 11.71 -8.19 -0.11
N MET A 204 11.58 -7.35 0.92
CA MET A 204 10.31 -6.69 1.25
C MET A 204 9.89 -5.66 0.19
N ASN A 205 10.83 -4.91 -0.37
CA ASN A 205 10.57 -3.97 -1.46
C ASN A 205 10.05 -4.70 -2.71
N ILE A 206 10.69 -5.80 -3.10
CA ILE A 206 10.25 -6.66 -4.22
C ILE A 206 8.90 -7.31 -3.90
N THR A 207 8.67 -7.71 -2.64
CA THR A 207 7.37 -8.23 -2.18
C THR A 207 6.26 -7.20 -2.37
N SER A 208 6.50 -5.94 -2.02
CA SER A 208 5.57 -4.83 -2.27
C SER A 208 5.31 -4.64 -3.78
N MET A 209 6.39 -4.69 -4.58
CA MET A 209 6.29 -4.59 -6.04
C MET A 209 5.39 -5.67 -6.63
N PHE A 210 5.62 -6.94 -6.29
CA PHE A 210 4.82 -8.04 -6.82
C PHE A 210 3.38 -8.00 -6.33
N GLN A 211 3.13 -7.76 -5.05
CA GLN A 211 1.77 -7.67 -4.52
C GLN A 211 0.96 -6.60 -5.25
N LYS A 212 1.53 -5.40 -5.46
CA LYS A 212 0.83 -4.31 -6.16
C LYS A 212 0.74 -4.56 -7.66
N MET A 213 1.70 -5.25 -8.27
CA MET A 213 1.65 -5.71 -9.66
C MET A 213 0.44 -6.64 -9.87
N PHE A 214 0.28 -7.67 -9.03
CA PHE A 214 -0.86 -8.58 -9.13
C PHE A 214 -2.19 -7.91 -8.84
N THR A 215 -2.21 -6.92 -7.94
CA THR A 215 -3.41 -6.12 -7.69
C THR A 215 -3.85 -5.35 -8.93
N SER A 216 -2.92 -4.72 -9.65
CA SER A 216 -3.22 -4.00 -10.89
C SER A 216 -3.68 -4.94 -12.00
N ILE A 217 -3.05 -6.11 -12.14
CA ILE A 217 -3.48 -7.16 -13.09
C ILE A 217 -4.90 -7.63 -12.74
N ALA A 218 -5.20 -7.86 -11.47
CA ALA A 218 -6.51 -8.31 -11.03
C ALA A 218 -7.61 -7.28 -11.34
N PHE A 219 -7.38 -6.01 -11.04
CA PHE A 219 -8.35 -4.95 -11.37
C PHE A 219 -8.47 -4.66 -12.88
N LEU A 220 -7.45 -4.99 -13.67
CA LEU A 220 -7.53 -4.99 -15.12
C LEU A 220 -8.42 -6.14 -15.62
N ALA A 221 -8.11 -7.36 -15.21
CA ALA A 221 -8.62 -8.59 -15.83
C ALA A 221 -9.96 -9.07 -15.26
N ILE A 222 -10.15 -9.01 -13.93
CA ILE A 222 -11.35 -9.59 -13.27
C ILE A 222 -12.65 -9.07 -13.88
N PRO A 223 -12.91 -7.75 -14.00
CA PRO A 223 -14.18 -7.28 -14.52
C PRO A 223 -14.34 -7.59 -16.02
N ILE A 224 -13.25 -7.56 -16.79
CA ILE A 224 -13.30 -7.90 -18.24
C ILE A 224 -13.67 -9.38 -18.41
N VAL A 225 -12.96 -10.28 -17.75
CA VAL A 225 -13.18 -11.73 -17.88
C VAL A 225 -14.58 -12.12 -17.38
N LEU A 226 -14.98 -11.65 -16.19
CA LEU A 226 -16.30 -11.97 -15.65
C LEU A 226 -17.43 -11.53 -16.59
N VAL A 227 -17.38 -10.30 -17.08
CA VAL A 227 -18.52 -9.74 -17.86
C VAL A 227 -18.43 -10.11 -19.33
N LYS A 228 -17.25 -9.99 -19.97
CA LYS A 228 -17.12 -10.17 -21.43
C LYS A 228 -16.90 -11.63 -21.84
N GLU A 229 -16.12 -12.40 -21.05
CA GLU A 229 -15.79 -13.78 -21.42
C GLU A 229 -16.76 -14.80 -20.78
N LEU A 230 -17.12 -14.59 -19.50
CA LEU A 230 -17.94 -15.54 -18.74
C LEU A 230 -19.43 -15.13 -18.65
N GLY A 231 -19.82 -14.01 -19.28
CA GLY A 231 -21.21 -13.58 -19.38
C GLY A 231 -21.86 -13.21 -18.02
N TYR A 232 -21.05 -12.88 -17.01
CA TYR A 232 -21.57 -12.47 -15.70
C TYR A 232 -22.24 -11.10 -15.80
N ALA A 233 -23.41 -10.95 -15.15
CA ALA A 233 -24.14 -9.68 -15.21
C ALA A 233 -23.32 -8.55 -14.58
N GLN A 234 -23.04 -7.51 -15.35
CA GLN A 234 -22.32 -6.32 -14.85
C GLN A 234 -22.98 -5.71 -13.61
N ALA A 235 -24.31 -5.77 -13.55
CA ALA A 235 -25.12 -5.33 -12.42
C ALA A 235 -24.77 -6.03 -11.11
N ASP A 236 -24.26 -7.25 -11.17
CA ASP A 236 -23.98 -8.10 -10.01
C ASP A 236 -22.51 -8.09 -9.59
N LEU A 237 -21.62 -7.37 -10.29
CA LEU A 237 -20.20 -7.25 -9.93
C LEU A 237 -19.98 -6.80 -8.49
N TRP A 238 -20.84 -5.95 -7.94
CA TRP A 238 -20.75 -5.53 -6.56
C TRP A 238 -20.86 -6.70 -5.56
N LYS A 239 -21.63 -7.74 -5.89
CA LYS A 239 -21.76 -8.95 -5.06
C LYS A 239 -20.43 -9.67 -4.98
N VAL A 240 -19.73 -9.82 -6.10
CA VAL A 240 -18.40 -10.45 -6.18
C VAL A 240 -17.42 -9.71 -5.30
N TYR A 241 -17.33 -8.39 -5.44
CA TYR A 241 -16.41 -7.58 -4.64
C TYR A 241 -16.81 -7.51 -3.17
N ALA A 242 -18.11 -7.44 -2.84
CA ALA A 242 -18.60 -7.43 -1.47
C ALA A 242 -18.22 -8.72 -0.74
N ILE A 243 -18.48 -9.88 -1.35
CA ILE A 243 -18.12 -11.19 -0.78
C ILE A 243 -16.60 -11.29 -0.64
N SER A 244 -15.84 -11.03 -1.71
CA SER A 244 -14.39 -11.15 -1.72
C SER A 244 -13.72 -10.23 -0.68
N THR A 245 -14.18 -8.99 -0.57
CA THR A 245 -13.68 -8.03 0.41
C THR A 245 -14.02 -8.45 1.83
N SER A 246 -15.21 -8.98 2.08
CA SER A 246 -15.62 -9.47 3.41
C SER A 246 -14.70 -10.60 3.90
N PHE A 247 -14.44 -11.61 3.06
CA PHE A 247 -13.48 -12.66 3.37
C PHE A 247 -12.04 -12.10 3.53
N GLY A 248 -11.66 -11.13 2.69
CA GLY A 248 -10.39 -10.45 2.77
C GLY A 248 -10.19 -9.73 4.12
N PHE A 249 -11.20 -8.99 4.62
CA PHE A 249 -11.11 -8.32 5.92
C PHE A 249 -10.99 -9.28 7.09
N VAL A 250 -11.73 -10.39 7.06
CA VAL A 250 -11.57 -11.48 8.05
C VAL A 250 -10.13 -12.00 8.02
N ALA A 251 -9.60 -12.29 6.83
CA ALA A 251 -8.22 -12.74 6.66
C ALA A 251 -7.20 -11.70 7.14
N MET A 252 -7.43 -10.39 6.90
CA MET A 252 -6.58 -9.29 7.39
C MET A 252 -6.49 -9.28 8.91
N GLY A 253 -7.62 -9.48 9.61
CA GLY A 253 -7.67 -9.58 11.07
C GLY A 253 -6.85 -10.76 11.59
N PHE A 254 -7.02 -11.94 10.98
CA PHE A 254 -6.23 -13.13 11.30
C PHE A 254 -4.75 -12.94 10.99
N GLY A 255 -4.42 -12.33 9.84
CA GLY A 255 -3.05 -12.01 9.45
C GLY A 255 -2.36 -11.14 10.48
N GLY A 256 -2.96 -10.03 10.89
CA GLY A 256 -2.42 -9.14 11.92
C GLY A 256 -2.24 -9.83 13.27
N PHE A 257 -3.24 -10.59 13.72
CA PHE A 257 -3.17 -11.32 15.00
C PHE A 257 -2.10 -12.42 15.01
N LEU A 258 -2.04 -13.25 13.98
CA LEU A 258 -1.06 -14.34 13.90
C LEU A 258 0.35 -13.84 13.53
N GLY A 259 0.43 -12.85 12.64
CA GLY A 259 1.70 -12.32 12.17
C GLY A 259 2.43 -11.54 13.24
N ASP A 260 1.90 -10.39 13.60
CA ASP A 260 2.55 -9.52 14.59
C ASP A 260 2.30 -9.97 16.02
N GLY A 261 1.08 -10.46 16.34
CA GLY A 261 0.73 -10.90 17.68
C GLY A 261 1.44 -12.18 18.11
N LYS A 262 1.49 -13.20 17.26
CA LYS A 262 2.16 -14.49 17.54
C LYS A 262 3.51 -14.67 16.84
N GLY A 263 3.94 -13.71 16.02
CA GLY A 263 5.22 -13.72 15.34
C GLY A 263 5.31 -14.59 14.08
N PHE A 264 4.20 -15.03 13.49
CA PHE A 264 4.19 -15.84 12.28
C PHE A 264 4.27 -15.03 10.97
N SER A 265 4.84 -13.82 11.01
CA SER A 265 4.87 -12.89 9.88
C SER A 265 5.40 -13.52 8.58
N LYS A 266 6.54 -14.22 8.62
CA LYS A 266 7.12 -14.89 7.45
C LYS A 266 6.18 -15.98 6.89
N ALA A 267 5.60 -16.81 7.76
CA ALA A 267 4.68 -17.89 7.35
C ALA A 267 3.44 -17.31 6.66
N ILE A 268 2.88 -16.20 7.18
CA ILE A 268 1.72 -15.53 6.58
C ILE A 268 2.06 -14.96 5.20
N LEU A 269 3.25 -14.37 5.03
CA LEU A 269 3.69 -13.91 3.71
C LEU A 269 3.77 -15.07 2.71
N LEU A 270 4.32 -16.22 3.11
CA LEU A 270 4.39 -17.42 2.25
C LEU A 270 3.00 -17.97 1.93
N VAL A 271 2.09 -18.04 2.93
CA VAL A 271 0.69 -18.48 2.73
C VAL A 271 -0.02 -17.52 1.77
N GLY A 272 0.16 -16.22 1.91
CA GLY A 272 -0.44 -15.23 1.01
C GLY A 272 0.00 -15.43 -0.44
N VAL A 273 1.30 -15.68 -0.70
CA VAL A 273 1.78 -15.97 -2.07
C VAL A 273 1.23 -17.32 -2.57
N ALA A 274 1.16 -18.34 -1.72
CA ALA A 274 0.53 -19.62 -2.09
C ALA A 274 -0.95 -19.44 -2.49
N LEU A 275 -1.68 -18.56 -1.80
CA LEU A 275 -3.04 -18.19 -2.18
C LEU A 275 -3.11 -17.43 -3.52
N PHE A 276 -2.14 -16.59 -3.85
CA PHE A 276 -2.05 -15.99 -5.19
C PHE A 276 -1.81 -17.05 -6.26
N ILE A 277 -0.91 -18.01 -6.03
CA ILE A 277 -0.70 -19.15 -6.96
C ILE A 277 -2.00 -19.92 -7.15
N LEU A 278 -2.69 -20.27 -6.07
CA LEU A 278 -3.96 -20.98 -6.11
C LEU A 278 -5.04 -20.19 -6.85
N SER A 279 -5.16 -18.89 -6.57
CA SER A 279 -6.12 -18.01 -7.24
C SER A 279 -5.89 -17.97 -8.76
N TYR A 280 -4.66 -17.72 -9.21
CA TYR A 280 -4.34 -17.68 -10.64
C TYR A 280 -4.46 -19.06 -11.29
N SER A 281 -4.23 -20.15 -10.55
CA SER A 281 -4.48 -21.52 -11.03
C SER A 281 -5.98 -21.75 -11.24
N VAL A 282 -6.82 -21.32 -10.30
CA VAL A 282 -8.28 -21.36 -10.44
C VAL A 282 -8.71 -20.51 -11.64
N PHE A 283 -8.17 -19.31 -11.81
CA PHE A 283 -8.46 -18.45 -12.95
C PHE A 283 -8.11 -19.12 -14.29
N ALA A 284 -6.94 -19.78 -14.38
CA ALA A 284 -6.46 -20.40 -15.61
C ALA A 284 -7.37 -21.53 -16.11
N VAL A 285 -8.04 -22.25 -15.20
CA VAL A 285 -8.91 -23.40 -15.54
C VAL A 285 -10.39 -23.08 -15.47
N SER A 286 -10.76 -21.84 -15.13
CA SER A 286 -12.17 -21.46 -14.95
C SER A 286 -12.90 -21.34 -16.29
N SER A 287 -13.94 -22.15 -16.46
CA SER A 287 -14.88 -22.07 -17.59
C SER A 287 -16.24 -21.49 -17.21
N THR A 288 -16.47 -21.21 -15.93
CA THR A 288 -17.74 -20.65 -15.42
C THR A 288 -17.49 -19.47 -14.50
N ALA A 289 -18.41 -18.49 -14.50
CA ALA A 289 -18.34 -17.33 -13.63
C ALA A 289 -18.24 -17.70 -12.15
N THR A 290 -19.01 -18.70 -11.70
CA THR A 290 -18.99 -19.13 -10.30
C THR A 290 -17.63 -19.63 -9.86
N PHE A 291 -16.97 -20.47 -10.68
CA PHE A 291 -15.64 -20.98 -10.36
C PHE A 291 -14.57 -19.88 -10.41
N PHE A 292 -14.69 -18.94 -11.35
CA PHE A 292 -13.82 -17.77 -11.41
C PHE A 292 -13.96 -16.90 -10.15
N ILE A 293 -15.19 -16.68 -9.65
CA ILE A 293 -15.47 -15.92 -8.42
C ILE A 293 -14.79 -16.56 -7.20
N VAL A 294 -14.71 -17.89 -7.11
CA VAL A 294 -13.93 -18.56 -6.06
C VAL A 294 -12.46 -18.12 -6.12
N GLY A 295 -11.89 -18.07 -7.33
CA GLY A 295 -10.53 -17.53 -7.53
C GLY A 295 -10.40 -16.06 -7.06
N VAL A 296 -11.40 -15.22 -7.31
CA VAL A 296 -11.42 -13.80 -6.84
C VAL A 296 -11.43 -13.76 -5.31
N VAL A 297 -12.24 -14.57 -4.64
CA VAL A 297 -12.27 -14.63 -3.17
C VAL A 297 -10.91 -15.05 -2.62
N ILE A 298 -10.30 -16.09 -3.19
CA ILE A 298 -8.95 -16.54 -2.79
C ILE A 298 -7.91 -15.45 -2.98
N PHE A 299 -7.97 -14.70 -4.10
CA PHE A 299 -7.10 -13.56 -4.37
C PHE A 299 -7.20 -12.51 -3.25
N PHE A 300 -8.44 -12.10 -2.91
CA PHE A 300 -8.66 -11.08 -1.87
C PHE A 300 -8.23 -11.55 -0.48
N ILE A 301 -8.36 -12.84 -0.16
CA ILE A 301 -7.83 -13.42 1.08
C ILE A 301 -6.30 -13.28 1.10
N GLY A 302 -5.60 -13.71 0.06
CA GLY A 302 -4.14 -13.60 -0.04
C GLY A 302 -3.65 -12.15 0.02
N PHE A 303 -4.31 -11.25 -0.71
CA PHE A 303 -4.01 -9.82 -0.73
C PHE A 303 -4.13 -9.20 0.67
N ASN A 304 -5.24 -9.44 1.36
CA ASN A 304 -5.51 -8.83 2.66
C ASN A 304 -4.70 -9.46 3.81
N LEU A 305 -4.28 -10.72 3.70
CA LEU A 305 -3.31 -11.31 4.64
C LEU A 305 -1.97 -10.57 4.61
N HIS A 306 -1.53 -10.11 3.44
CA HIS A 306 -0.27 -9.42 3.27
C HIS A 306 -0.28 -7.98 3.81
N GLU A 307 -1.37 -7.23 3.64
CA GLU A 307 -1.41 -5.79 3.90
C GLU A 307 -0.89 -5.38 5.30
N PRO A 308 -1.34 -5.95 6.42
CA PRO A 308 -0.84 -5.55 7.73
C PRO A 308 0.61 -6.01 7.98
N ILE A 309 1.01 -7.15 7.40
CA ILE A 309 2.29 -7.79 7.69
C ILE A 309 3.44 -7.16 6.95
N MET A 310 3.25 -6.79 5.69
CA MET A 310 4.33 -6.29 4.85
C MET A 310 4.95 -5.00 5.38
N GLN A 311 4.13 -4.02 5.77
CA GLN A 311 4.62 -2.75 6.34
C GLN A 311 5.28 -2.97 7.70
N SER A 312 4.72 -3.86 8.53
CA SER A 312 5.31 -4.25 9.80
C SER A 312 6.70 -4.87 9.61
N CYS A 313 6.84 -5.84 8.70
CA CYS A 313 8.13 -6.47 8.39
C CYS A 313 9.15 -5.44 7.88
N ALA A 314 8.78 -4.58 6.93
CA ALA A 314 9.67 -3.54 6.39
C ALA A 314 10.21 -2.62 7.52
N THR A 315 9.36 -2.24 8.49
CA THR A 315 9.79 -1.43 9.64
C THR A 315 10.63 -2.20 10.66
N LYS A 316 10.44 -3.52 10.79
CA LYS A 316 11.25 -4.37 11.68
C LYS A 316 12.67 -4.56 11.16
N PHE A 317 12.85 -4.66 9.84
CA PHE A 317 14.19 -4.76 9.22
C PHE A 317 14.91 -3.41 9.22
N ALA A 318 14.21 -2.29 9.13
CA ALA A 318 14.82 -0.96 9.17
C ALA A 318 15.32 -0.57 10.58
N LYS A 319 16.35 0.30 10.64
CA LYS A 319 16.78 0.95 11.87
C LYS A 319 15.74 1.96 12.36
N SER A 320 15.76 2.30 13.63
CA SER A 320 14.77 3.16 14.28
C SER A 320 14.61 4.52 13.62
N ASN A 321 15.75 5.17 13.29
CA ASN A 321 15.79 6.48 12.61
C ASN A 321 15.52 6.39 11.10
N GLN A 322 15.40 5.20 10.51
CA GLN A 322 15.27 4.95 9.07
C GLN A 322 13.89 4.43 8.66
N LYS A 323 12.99 4.12 9.60
CA LYS A 323 11.69 3.49 9.34
C LYS A 323 10.84 4.26 8.33
N GLY A 324 10.82 5.59 8.42
CA GLY A 324 10.07 6.42 7.47
C GLY A 324 10.63 6.34 6.05
N ALA A 325 11.96 6.43 5.91
CA ALA A 325 12.62 6.32 4.62
C ALA A 325 12.48 4.91 4.02
N ALA A 326 12.59 3.86 4.85
CA ALA A 326 12.38 2.47 4.42
C ALA A 326 10.96 2.24 3.90
N LEU A 327 9.93 2.75 4.60
CA LEU A 327 8.55 2.71 4.11
C LEU A 327 8.35 3.54 2.83
N GLY A 328 9.06 4.65 2.68
CA GLY A 328 9.05 5.44 1.46
C GLY A 328 9.56 4.64 0.26
N VAL A 329 10.70 3.96 0.40
CA VAL A 329 11.26 3.06 -0.63
C VAL A 329 10.31 1.89 -0.91
N PHE A 330 9.82 1.23 0.14
CA PHE A 330 8.86 0.13 0.06
C PHE A 330 7.59 0.52 -0.74
N ASN A 331 7.01 1.68 -0.46
CA ASN A 331 5.84 2.18 -1.18
C ASN A 331 6.17 2.55 -2.63
N SER A 332 7.37 3.09 -2.90
CA SER A 332 7.82 3.40 -4.25
C SER A 332 7.94 2.14 -5.11
N PHE A 333 8.47 1.04 -4.55
CA PHE A 333 8.47 -0.26 -5.21
C PHE A 333 7.04 -0.77 -5.47
N GLY A 334 6.12 -0.56 -4.53
CA GLY A 334 4.71 -0.90 -4.72
C GLY A 334 4.08 -0.13 -5.89
N TYR A 335 4.30 1.18 -5.98
CA TYR A 335 3.80 1.97 -7.11
C TYR A 335 4.43 1.55 -8.44
N PHE A 336 5.73 1.24 -8.45
CA PHE A 336 6.42 0.69 -9.61
C PHE A 336 5.78 -0.63 -10.05
N GLY A 337 5.52 -1.53 -9.09
CA GLY A 337 4.81 -2.79 -9.34
C GLY A 337 3.42 -2.57 -9.92
N SER A 338 2.67 -1.61 -9.39
CA SER A 338 1.33 -1.27 -9.88
C SER A 338 1.36 -0.78 -11.34
N PHE A 339 2.35 0.04 -11.70
CA PHE A 339 2.56 0.49 -13.08
C PHE A 339 2.86 -0.69 -14.01
N PHE A 340 3.85 -1.52 -13.65
CA PHE A 340 4.23 -2.67 -14.48
C PHE A 340 3.12 -3.71 -14.57
N GLY A 341 2.35 -3.90 -13.50
CA GLY A 341 1.18 -4.78 -13.51
C GLY A 341 0.13 -4.35 -14.53
N GLY A 342 -0.15 -3.07 -14.60
CA GLY A 342 -1.00 -2.51 -15.64
C GLY A 342 -0.44 -2.73 -17.05
N VAL A 343 0.80 -2.30 -17.28
CA VAL A 343 1.47 -2.38 -18.61
C VAL A 343 1.63 -3.82 -19.10
N ILE A 344 2.21 -4.69 -18.26
CA ILE A 344 2.46 -6.10 -18.63
C ILE A 344 1.14 -6.86 -18.76
N GLY A 345 0.23 -6.67 -17.78
CA GLY A 345 -1.09 -7.30 -17.82
C GLY A 345 -1.89 -6.89 -19.03
N GLY A 346 -1.90 -5.59 -19.36
CA GLY A 346 -2.55 -5.06 -20.55
C GLY A 346 -1.94 -5.56 -21.86
N HIS A 347 -0.60 -5.64 -21.93
CA HIS A 347 0.10 -6.16 -23.10
C HIS A 347 -0.22 -7.65 -23.34
N ILE A 348 -0.15 -8.47 -22.29
CA ILE A 348 -0.43 -9.90 -22.42
C ILE A 348 -1.91 -10.13 -22.77
N LEU A 349 -2.83 -9.39 -22.15
CA LEU A 349 -4.26 -9.53 -22.41
C LEU A 349 -4.64 -9.08 -23.82
N HIS A 350 -3.94 -8.07 -24.36
CA HIS A 350 -4.14 -7.58 -25.74
C HIS A 350 -3.59 -8.53 -26.79
N ALA A 351 -2.38 -9.09 -26.57
CA ALA A 351 -1.70 -9.94 -27.53
C ALA A 351 -2.09 -11.42 -27.45
N HIS A 352 -2.61 -11.84 -26.30
CA HIS A 352 -2.87 -13.24 -25.95
C HIS A 352 -4.16 -13.40 -25.16
N SER A 353 -4.42 -14.63 -24.72
CA SER A 353 -5.58 -14.95 -23.87
C SER A 353 -5.33 -14.66 -22.39
N PHE A 354 -6.41 -14.56 -21.62
CA PHE A 354 -6.34 -14.47 -20.17
C PHE A 354 -5.63 -15.68 -19.52
N GLY A 355 -5.74 -16.88 -20.12
CA GLY A 355 -5.02 -18.07 -19.64
C GLY A 355 -3.51 -17.90 -19.64
N ILE A 356 -2.94 -17.26 -20.67
CA ILE A 356 -1.49 -16.95 -20.74
C ILE A 356 -1.10 -15.96 -19.66
N LEU A 357 -1.92 -14.95 -19.41
CA LEU A 357 -1.71 -13.99 -18.32
C LEU A 357 -1.72 -14.70 -16.94
N ALA A 358 -2.65 -15.63 -16.72
CA ALA A 358 -2.72 -16.40 -15.49
C ALA A 358 -1.47 -17.27 -15.28
N VAL A 359 -1.00 -17.96 -16.34
CA VAL A 359 0.25 -18.76 -16.29
C VAL A 359 1.45 -17.85 -15.98
N PHE A 360 1.57 -16.70 -16.64
CA PHE A 360 2.60 -15.71 -16.32
C PHE A 360 2.59 -15.34 -14.83
N CYS A 361 1.40 -15.03 -14.29
CA CYS A 361 1.25 -14.70 -12.87
C CYS A 361 1.68 -15.85 -11.96
N ILE A 362 1.34 -17.11 -12.29
CA ILE A 362 1.75 -18.28 -11.52
C ILE A 362 3.27 -18.41 -11.48
N VAL A 363 3.95 -18.26 -12.63
CA VAL A 363 5.42 -18.36 -12.72
C VAL A 363 6.09 -17.28 -11.87
N VAL A 364 5.61 -16.03 -11.95
CA VAL A 364 6.13 -14.94 -11.14
C VAL A 364 5.84 -15.15 -9.64
N CYS A 365 4.68 -15.70 -9.28
CA CYS A 365 4.37 -16.05 -7.88
C CYS A 365 5.28 -17.15 -7.34
N ILE A 366 5.62 -18.16 -8.13
CA ILE A 366 6.57 -19.22 -7.73
C ILE A 366 7.96 -18.61 -7.46
N PHE A 367 8.42 -17.73 -8.34
CA PHE A 367 9.66 -16.99 -8.12
C PHE A 367 9.60 -16.15 -6.84
N TRP A 368 8.50 -15.42 -6.63
CA TRP A 368 8.28 -14.61 -5.43
C TRP A 368 8.25 -15.47 -4.16
N PHE A 369 7.59 -16.63 -4.20
CA PHE A 369 7.58 -17.59 -3.08
C PHE A 369 9.01 -18.03 -2.73
N GLY A 370 9.81 -18.40 -3.75
CA GLY A 370 11.22 -18.74 -3.58
C GLY A 370 12.02 -17.60 -2.94
N LEU A 371 11.81 -16.36 -3.39
CA LEU A 371 12.47 -15.18 -2.83
C LEU A 371 12.12 -14.99 -1.34
N LEU A 372 10.86 -15.17 -0.95
CA LEU A 372 10.41 -15.06 0.44
C LEU A 372 10.99 -16.16 1.34
N CYS A 373 11.34 -17.34 0.80
CA CYS A 373 12.03 -18.36 1.57
C CYS A 373 13.39 -17.88 2.10
N TYR A 374 14.07 -16.98 1.37
CA TYR A 374 15.36 -16.38 1.77
C TYR A 374 15.20 -15.19 2.73
N LEU A 375 13.98 -14.70 2.98
CA LEU A 375 13.72 -13.65 3.96
C LEU A 375 14.05 -14.15 5.36
N LYS A 376 14.78 -13.35 6.15
CA LYS A 376 15.01 -13.63 7.56
C LYS A 376 13.67 -13.57 8.32
N ASP A 377 13.49 -14.45 9.32
CA ASP A 377 12.27 -14.41 10.13
C ASP A 377 12.26 -13.13 10.98
N PRO A 378 11.26 -12.24 10.87
CA PRO A 378 11.22 -11.01 11.66
C PRO A 378 11.18 -11.23 13.19
N ARG A 379 10.87 -12.45 13.66
CA ARG A 379 10.88 -12.81 15.09
C ARG A 379 12.26 -12.78 15.71
N VAL A 380 13.31 -12.95 14.91
CA VAL A 380 14.69 -12.93 15.41
C VAL A 380 15.13 -11.55 15.87
N PHE A 381 14.45 -10.49 15.43
CA PHE A 381 14.74 -9.13 15.85
C PHE A 381 13.90 -8.76 17.08
N LYS A 382 14.56 -8.63 18.22
CA LYS A 382 13.95 -8.22 19.48
C LYS A 382 14.50 -6.90 19.98
N ASN A 383 13.74 -6.26 20.85
CA ASN A 383 14.13 -5.03 21.55
C ASN A 383 14.20 -5.31 23.06
N LEU A 384 15.31 -4.94 23.67
CA LEU A 384 15.47 -4.86 25.13
C LEU A 384 15.35 -3.41 25.57
N TYR A 385 14.60 -3.19 26.63
CA TYR A 385 14.30 -1.87 27.17
C TYR A 385 14.99 -1.69 28.52
N PHE A 386 15.80 -0.65 28.64
CA PHE A 386 16.49 -0.27 29.87
C PHE A 386 16.03 1.12 30.31
N SER A 387 16.05 1.38 31.63
CA SER A 387 15.82 2.70 32.19
C SER A 387 16.85 3.72 31.62
N LEU A 388 16.43 4.99 31.49
CA LEU A 388 17.32 6.07 31.02
C LEU A 388 18.51 6.30 31.95
N ASP A 389 18.36 6.01 33.24
CA ASP A 389 19.39 6.21 34.26
C ASP A 389 20.47 5.13 34.23
N LYS A 390 20.23 4.02 33.54
CA LYS A 390 21.19 2.93 33.44
C LYS A 390 22.36 3.33 32.52
N ARG A 391 23.56 3.31 33.05
CA ARG A 391 24.78 3.50 32.24
C ARG A 391 25.03 2.25 31.40
N LEU A 392 25.03 2.41 30.09
CA LEU A 392 25.36 1.34 29.15
C LEU A 392 26.72 1.59 28.53
N ASN A 393 27.54 0.55 28.46
CA ASN A 393 28.85 0.64 27.79
C ASN A 393 28.68 0.58 26.28
N LEU A 394 28.50 1.75 25.66
CA LEU A 394 28.22 1.88 24.21
C LEU A 394 29.38 1.34 23.36
N GLY A 395 30.63 1.42 23.84
CA GLY A 395 31.78 0.89 23.12
C GLY A 395 31.70 -0.63 22.93
N VAL A 396 31.38 -1.35 24.00
CA VAL A 396 31.19 -2.81 23.95
C VAL A 396 29.94 -3.18 23.17
N LEU A 397 28.82 -2.47 23.36
CA LEU A 397 27.57 -2.71 22.64
C LEU A 397 27.75 -2.59 21.13
N ASN A 398 28.42 -1.53 20.65
CA ASN A 398 28.62 -1.30 19.21
C ASN A 398 29.59 -2.31 18.56
N SER A 399 30.47 -2.93 19.32
CA SER A 399 31.41 -3.95 18.84
C SER A 399 30.86 -5.38 18.95
N THR A 400 29.76 -5.59 19.68
CA THR A 400 29.19 -6.92 19.90
C THR A 400 28.40 -7.39 18.69
N LYS A 401 28.79 -8.53 18.12
CA LYS A 401 28.09 -9.15 16.99
C LYS A 401 26.68 -9.57 17.40
N GLY A 402 25.68 -9.16 16.62
CA GLY A 402 24.27 -9.45 16.92
C GLY A 402 23.51 -8.23 17.44
N ILE A 403 24.17 -7.17 17.92
CA ILE A 403 23.54 -5.90 18.24
C ILE A 403 23.39 -5.09 16.94
N ILE A 404 22.15 -4.69 16.61
CA ILE A 404 21.82 -3.99 15.37
C ILE A 404 21.92 -2.49 15.59
N GLU A 405 21.33 -2.00 16.68
CA GLU A 405 21.32 -0.58 17.05
C GLU A 405 21.04 -0.38 18.54
N HIS A 406 21.52 0.74 19.05
CA HIS A 406 21.15 1.31 20.35
C HIS A 406 20.58 2.70 20.10
N TYR A 407 19.43 3.00 20.70
CA TYR A 407 18.82 4.33 20.64
C TYR A 407 18.08 4.67 21.94
N LYS A 408 17.85 5.95 22.17
CA LYS A 408 17.10 6.46 23.32
C LYS A 408 15.74 6.95 22.91
N THR A 409 14.74 6.59 23.69
CA THR A 409 13.39 7.16 23.62
C THR A 409 13.19 8.10 24.82
N ASN A 410 12.05 8.80 24.87
CA ASN A 410 11.74 9.68 26.01
C ASN A 410 11.60 8.93 27.36
N LYS A 411 11.50 7.60 27.35
CA LYS A 411 11.27 6.78 28.55
C LYS A 411 12.36 5.75 28.80
N ASN A 412 12.97 5.23 27.75
CA ASN A 412 13.86 4.08 27.83
C ASN A 412 15.05 4.22 26.88
N GLN A 413 16.12 3.53 27.20
CA GLN A 413 17.17 3.14 26.26
C GLN A 413 16.76 1.81 25.63
N VAL A 414 16.90 1.67 24.32
CA VAL A 414 16.48 0.47 23.59
C VAL A 414 17.68 -0.13 22.86
N ILE A 415 17.88 -1.41 23.03
CA ILE A 415 18.87 -2.19 22.28
C ILE A 415 18.10 -3.15 21.38
N LYS A 416 18.25 -2.99 20.07
CA LYS A 416 17.71 -3.91 19.06
C LYS A 416 18.78 -4.93 18.70
N PHE A 417 18.46 -6.20 18.74
CA PHE A 417 19.40 -7.29 18.54
C PHE A 417 18.78 -8.47 17.76
N ASP A 418 19.65 -9.30 17.22
CA ASP A 418 19.33 -10.52 16.48
C ASP A 418 19.52 -11.73 17.40
N THR A 419 18.42 -12.37 17.78
CA THR A 419 18.41 -13.52 18.69
C THR A 419 19.10 -14.77 18.14
N THR A 420 19.46 -14.81 16.85
CA THR A 420 20.26 -15.89 16.27
C THR A 420 21.74 -15.74 16.50
N LEU A 421 22.18 -14.55 16.89
CA LEU A 421 23.60 -14.19 17.06
C LEU A 421 23.97 -13.89 18.51
N ILE A 422 23.04 -13.41 19.32
CA ILE A 422 23.25 -13.06 20.72
C ILE A 422 21.96 -13.26 21.51
N ASP A 423 22.07 -13.72 22.72
CA ASP A 423 20.94 -13.97 23.59
C ASP A 423 20.71 -12.76 24.55
N GLU A 424 19.50 -12.70 25.09
CA GLU A 424 19.02 -11.64 25.98
C GLU A 424 19.83 -11.55 27.26
N LEU A 425 20.20 -12.72 27.84
CA LEU A 425 21.00 -12.81 29.07
C LEU A 425 22.44 -12.30 28.86
N GLU A 426 23.02 -12.53 27.70
CA GLU A 426 24.35 -12.05 27.35
C GLU A 426 24.36 -10.51 27.20
N ILE A 427 23.35 -9.94 26.57
CA ILE A 427 23.19 -8.46 26.48
C ILE A 427 23.03 -7.87 27.89
N GLU A 428 22.24 -8.50 28.77
CA GLU A 428 22.09 -8.03 30.13
C GLU A 428 23.38 -8.07 30.91
N ARG A 429 24.26 -9.09 30.71
CA ARG A 429 25.57 -9.18 31.32
C ARG A 429 26.50 -8.05 30.82
N ILE A 430 26.56 -7.84 29.52
CA ILE A 430 27.34 -6.74 28.91
C ILE A 430 26.88 -5.38 29.44
N CYS A 431 25.58 -5.22 29.70
CA CYS A 431 25.05 -3.98 30.27
C CYS A 431 25.25 -3.82 31.77
N LYS A 432 25.67 -4.86 32.49
CA LYS A 432 26.01 -4.83 33.94
C LYS A 432 27.50 -4.68 34.19
N SER A 433 28.34 -5.01 33.22
CA SER A 433 29.82 -4.79 33.23
C SER A 433 30.14 -3.35 32.80
#